data_414da267e9503c5cd54354e793342223
#
_entry.id   414da267e9503c5cd54354e793342223
#
_cell.length_a   1.000
_cell.length_b   1.000
_cell.length_c   1.000
_cell.angle_alpha   90.00
_cell.angle_beta   90.00
_cell.angle_gamma   90.00
#
_symmetry.space_group_name_H-M   'P 1'
#
loop_
_entity.id
_entity.type
_entity.pdbx_description
1 polymer ?
#
loop_
_entity_poly.entity_id
_entity_poly.type
_entity_poly.pdbx_seq_one_letter_code
_entity_poly.pdbx_strand_id
1 'polypeptide(L)'
;MSNSAAPQSAPVKVNQSMAFTGCLLLAVAIAAFGLSLANIQGPVLESIGGMDSFSLVTSLTSAALCLMTPIGGSLMDIMGTKKLVLWFGLINCLCGILLAFPLNLSMYLLVRSILSACQGAFASVPFIAVHEIYDAKQLPKYVGYLSAALAIGSFVGSWGAGWLLDHGMMSLASAFPVVFLAPGIWFIWKYLPDAELHPGNKMDWIGIILLGICLFALVFWLNYGPVLGWGSWFELLCMAATFISLIALIYTEKKIASPLIPLQLFRNKAYVVVLLICGLSAVYLTAINAYVPQAIQQLMHQPASISGTVTLPRVIISVVTPGFCGAWVAKKLSNYWKSFAIATTLIAVSTFCLIFIGEHMPVWFVFLILGFTGLADSFRTVSATPAAQMLLKPKDMGIGTSLVGFIISLSGVLASSIFSIAYNSLVTANPGAAGMTQGIDTTLLISCAAALIALLLSVFVFRPIFPKAVEATKKND
;
A
#
# COMPACT_ATOMS: atom_id res chain seq x y z
N MET A 1 -11.27 24.47 53.07
CA MET A 1 -10.88 23.26 52.30
C MET A 1 -11.25 23.56 50.86
N SER A 2 -10.36 24.23 50.16
CA SER A 2 -10.60 24.78 48.82
C SER A 2 -10.22 23.76 47.76
N ASN A 3 -11.25 23.32 47.04
CA ASN A 3 -11.10 22.51 45.83
C ASN A 3 -10.66 23.45 44.69
N SER A 4 -9.37 23.57 44.43
CA SER A 4 -8.85 24.29 43.29
C SER A 4 -9.00 23.39 42.06
N ALA A 5 -10.13 23.49 41.35
CA ALA A 5 -10.27 22.98 40.00
C ALA A 5 -9.26 23.70 39.13
N ALA A 6 -8.34 22.96 38.53
CA ALA A 6 -7.43 23.47 37.51
C ALA A 6 -8.28 24.11 36.36
N PRO A 7 -7.85 25.25 35.79
CA PRO A 7 -8.60 25.89 34.72
C PRO A 7 -8.65 24.94 33.51
N GLN A 8 -9.84 24.47 33.17
CA GLN A 8 -10.10 23.85 31.89
C GLN A 8 -9.77 24.91 30.83
N SER A 9 -8.71 24.69 30.09
CA SER A 9 -8.37 25.51 28.92
C SER A 9 -9.59 25.54 28.01
N ALA A 10 -10.08 26.77 27.70
CA ALA A 10 -11.20 26.96 26.80
C ALA A 10 -10.97 26.19 25.51
N PRO A 11 -11.96 25.45 24.97
CA PRO A 11 -11.80 24.70 23.74
C PRO A 11 -11.42 25.68 22.63
N VAL A 12 -10.20 25.53 22.11
CA VAL A 12 -9.78 26.23 20.88
C VAL A 12 -10.84 25.88 19.85
N LYS A 13 -11.57 26.90 19.32
CA LYS A 13 -12.53 26.69 18.23
C LYS A 13 -11.76 26.18 17.02
N VAL A 14 -11.58 24.89 16.95
CA VAL A 14 -10.96 24.19 15.80
C VAL A 14 -11.89 24.45 14.61
N ASN A 15 -11.35 25.01 13.55
CA ASN A 15 -12.09 25.08 12.30
C ASN A 15 -12.08 23.69 11.65
N GLN A 16 -13.01 22.84 12.11
CA GLN A 16 -13.10 21.42 11.71
C GLN A 16 -13.10 21.25 10.20
N SER A 17 -13.75 22.15 9.46
CA SER A 17 -13.81 22.12 8.00
C SER A 17 -12.43 22.32 7.38
N MET A 18 -11.61 23.26 7.90
CA MET A 18 -10.26 23.52 7.38
C MET A 18 -9.28 22.41 7.75
N ALA A 19 -9.38 21.86 8.96
CA ALA A 19 -8.59 20.70 9.36
C ALA A 19 -8.91 19.49 8.48
N PHE A 20 -10.18 19.25 8.21
CA PHE A 20 -10.62 18.18 7.30
C PHE A 20 -10.16 18.39 5.85
N THR A 21 -10.17 19.62 5.35
CA THR A 21 -9.59 19.95 4.04
C THR A 21 -8.11 19.55 3.98
N GLY A 22 -7.35 19.78 5.05
CA GLY A 22 -5.97 19.29 5.17
C GLY A 22 -5.86 17.77 5.06
N CYS A 23 -6.75 17.03 5.73
CA CYS A 23 -6.80 15.57 5.64
C CYS A 23 -7.13 15.08 4.23
N LEU A 24 -8.08 15.75 3.52
CA LEU A 24 -8.42 15.42 2.14
C LEU A 24 -7.22 15.64 1.18
N LEU A 25 -6.56 16.81 1.30
CA LEU A 25 -5.39 17.12 0.49
C LEU A 25 -4.23 16.15 0.74
N LEU A 26 -4.01 15.77 2.01
CA LEU A 26 -3.01 14.77 2.37
C LEU A 26 -3.34 13.40 1.76
N ALA A 27 -4.61 12.97 1.82
CA ALA A 27 -5.06 11.72 1.21
C ALA A 27 -4.87 11.74 -0.33
N VAL A 28 -5.24 12.84 -0.98
CA VAL A 28 -5.01 13.03 -2.43
C VAL A 28 -3.52 12.96 -2.74
N ALA A 29 -2.66 13.63 -1.96
CA ALA A 29 -1.21 13.67 -2.19
C ALA A 29 -0.57 12.29 -2.04
N ILE A 30 -0.92 11.53 -1.00
CA ILE A 30 -0.38 10.17 -0.77
C ILE A 30 -0.69 9.27 -1.97
N ALA A 31 -1.94 9.25 -2.41
CA ALA A 31 -2.36 8.43 -3.53
C ALA A 31 -1.79 8.92 -4.86
N ALA A 32 -1.71 10.24 -5.05
CA ALA A 32 -1.12 10.84 -6.24
C ALA A 32 0.36 10.50 -6.38
N PHE A 33 1.16 10.61 -5.33
CA PHE A 33 2.57 10.20 -5.36
C PHE A 33 2.75 8.73 -5.71
N GLY A 34 1.93 7.84 -5.11
CA GLY A 34 2.02 6.40 -5.35
C GLY A 34 1.88 6.06 -6.83
N LEU A 35 0.84 6.54 -7.49
CA LEU A 35 0.55 6.21 -8.88
C LEU A 35 1.24 7.14 -9.91
N SER A 36 1.50 8.40 -9.59
CA SER A 36 2.28 9.30 -10.44
C SER A 36 3.64 8.69 -10.73
N LEU A 37 4.40 8.43 -9.67
CA LEU A 37 5.77 7.93 -9.78
C LEU A 37 5.85 6.49 -10.31
N ALA A 38 4.82 5.67 -10.14
CA ALA A 38 4.73 4.36 -10.77
C ALA A 38 4.50 4.48 -12.29
N ASN A 39 3.65 5.42 -12.73
CA ASN A 39 3.33 5.62 -14.13
C ASN A 39 4.53 6.17 -14.96
N ILE A 40 5.34 7.05 -14.35
CA ILE A 40 6.50 7.65 -15.05
C ILE A 40 7.83 6.95 -14.75
N GLN A 41 7.84 5.87 -13.97
CA GLN A 41 9.06 5.17 -13.54
C GLN A 41 9.93 4.72 -14.71
N GLY A 42 9.32 4.10 -15.74
CA GLY A 42 10.03 3.65 -16.93
C GLY A 42 10.76 4.79 -17.66
N PRO A 43 10.06 5.83 -18.14
CA PRO A 43 10.66 6.99 -18.80
C PRO A 43 11.74 7.70 -17.98
N VAL A 44 11.56 7.84 -16.66
CA VAL A 44 12.58 8.45 -15.79
C VAL A 44 13.83 7.57 -15.73
N LEU A 45 13.68 6.25 -15.56
CA LEU A 45 14.82 5.32 -15.54
C LEU A 45 15.53 5.26 -16.89
N GLU A 46 14.80 5.32 -17.99
CA GLU A 46 15.36 5.39 -19.33
C GLU A 46 16.25 6.65 -19.50
N SER A 47 15.78 7.81 -19.02
CA SER A 47 16.53 9.08 -19.11
C SER A 47 17.85 9.08 -18.35
N ILE A 48 18.00 8.27 -17.30
CA ILE A 48 19.22 8.14 -16.47
C ILE A 48 19.99 6.84 -16.73
N GLY A 49 19.62 6.07 -17.78
CA GLY A 49 20.27 4.81 -18.13
C GLY A 49 20.11 3.70 -17.08
N GLY A 50 19.02 3.74 -16.29
CA GLY A 50 18.76 2.83 -15.17
C GLY A 50 17.66 1.80 -15.39
N MET A 51 17.28 1.52 -16.64
CA MET A 51 16.13 0.66 -16.95
C MET A 51 16.25 -0.77 -16.42
N ASP A 52 17.49 -1.31 -16.37
CA ASP A 52 17.79 -2.63 -15.80
C ASP A 52 17.44 -2.71 -14.30
N SER A 53 17.31 -1.58 -13.63
CA SER A 53 16.95 -1.48 -12.21
C SER A 53 15.46 -1.24 -11.96
N PHE A 54 14.60 -1.33 -12.99
CA PHE A 54 13.15 -1.07 -12.86
C PHE A 54 12.50 -1.88 -11.72
N SER A 55 12.77 -3.17 -11.68
CA SER A 55 12.25 -4.07 -10.67
C SER A 55 12.83 -3.80 -9.27
N LEU A 56 14.11 -3.44 -9.20
CA LEU A 56 14.78 -3.08 -7.94
C LEU A 56 14.15 -1.81 -7.32
N VAL A 57 13.88 -0.78 -8.13
CA VAL A 57 13.18 0.43 -7.68
C VAL A 57 11.83 0.06 -7.08
N THR A 58 11.04 -0.74 -7.78
CA THR A 58 9.70 -1.18 -7.32
C THR A 58 9.78 -1.94 -5.99
N SER A 59 10.76 -2.83 -5.85
CA SER A 59 10.94 -3.66 -4.66
C SER A 59 11.43 -2.85 -3.45
N LEU A 60 12.44 -1.97 -3.64
CA LEU A 60 12.97 -1.13 -2.57
C LEU A 60 11.94 -0.13 -2.05
N THR A 61 11.17 0.48 -2.95
CA THR A 61 10.12 1.43 -2.56
C THR A 61 8.98 0.72 -1.80
N SER A 62 8.62 -0.49 -2.22
CA SER A 62 7.63 -1.32 -1.51
C SER A 62 8.13 -1.71 -0.11
N ALA A 63 9.41 -2.09 0.02
CA ALA A 63 10.03 -2.43 1.31
C ALA A 63 10.07 -1.23 2.26
N ALA A 64 10.45 -0.05 1.77
CA ALA A 64 10.49 1.18 2.55
C ALA A 64 9.09 1.58 3.04
N LEU A 65 8.07 1.50 2.20
CA LEU A 65 6.68 1.73 2.56
C LEU A 65 6.19 0.73 3.60
N CYS A 66 6.45 -0.57 3.38
CA CYS A 66 6.05 -1.65 4.28
C CYS A 66 6.66 -1.48 5.68
N LEU A 67 7.96 -1.17 5.75
CA LEU A 67 8.67 -0.94 7.01
C LEU A 67 8.05 0.21 7.81
N MET A 68 7.76 1.33 7.14
CA MET A 68 7.30 2.54 7.80
C MET A 68 5.80 2.54 8.14
N THR A 69 5.01 1.65 7.56
CA THR A 69 3.56 1.57 7.83
C THR A 69 3.25 1.30 9.31
N PRO A 70 3.79 0.29 9.99
CA PRO A 70 3.57 0.07 11.42
C PRO A 70 4.29 1.11 12.30
N ILE A 71 5.44 1.60 11.85
CA ILE A 71 6.22 2.62 12.58
C ILE A 71 5.46 3.94 12.62
N GLY A 72 4.79 4.32 11.53
CA GLY A 72 3.97 5.54 11.45
C GLY A 72 2.89 5.61 12.54
N GLY A 73 2.22 4.49 12.81
CA GLY A 73 1.26 4.39 13.92
C GLY A 73 1.90 4.65 15.27
N SER A 74 2.99 3.98 15.57
CA SER A 74 3.72 4.17 16.84
C SER A 74 4.31 5.58 16.98
N LEU A 75 4.77 6.19 15.89
CA LEU A 75 5.25 7.58 15.88
C LEU A 75 4.12 8.58 16.18
N MET A 76 2.91 8.35 15.67
CA MET A 76 1.75 9.19 15.99
C MET A 76 1.42 9.17 17.49
N ASP A 77 1.49 8.01 18.12
CA ASP A 77 1.23 7.87 19.56
C ASP A 77 2.28 8.64 20.42
N ILE A 78 3.54 8.73 19.94
CA ILE A 78 4.65 9.35 20.69
C ILE A 78 4.73 10.85 20.43
N MET A 79 4.67 11.28 19.17
CA MET A 79 4.91 12.69 18.81
C MET A 79 3.65 13.46 18.41
N GLY A 80 2.53 12.77 18.25
CA GLY A 80 1.25 13.32 17.81
C GLY A 80 1.15 13.45 16.29
N THR A 81 -0.08 13.36 15.79
CA THR A 81 -0.42 13.40 14.37
C THR A 81 0.12 14.64 13.66
N LYS A 82 -0.04 15.81 14.28
CA LYS A 82 0.39 17.11 13.72
C LYS A 82 1.91 17.20 13.49
N LYS A 83 2.72 16.83 14.49
CA LYS A 83 4.19 16.86 14.37
C LYS A 83 4.69 15.85 13.37
N LEU A 84 4.10 14.65 13.34
CA LEU A 84 4.44 13.63 12.35
C LEU A 84 4.21 14.14 10.92
N VAL A 85 3.03 14.73 10.64
CA VAL A 85 2.73 15.30 9.33
C VAL A 85 3.71 16.40 8.96
N LEU A 86 4.09 17.24 9.91
CA LEU A 86 5.01 18.34 9.65
C LEU A 86 6.39 17.80 9.22
N TRP A 87 7.02 16.94 10.02
CA TRP A 87 8.36 16.45 9.75
C TRP A 87 8.42 15.54 8.52
N PHE A 88 7.59 14.50 8.50
CA PHE A 88 7.59 13.56 7.37
C PHE A 88 7.03 14.19 6.10
N GLY A 89 6.08 15.13 6.23
CA GLY A 89 5.55 15.88 5.10
C GLY A 89 6.58 16.79 4.45
N LEU A 90 7.37 17.52 5.25
CA LEU A 90 8.47 18.34 4.72
C LEU A 90 9.53 17.48 4.03
N ILE A 91 9.92 16.34 4.63
CA ILE A 91 10.85 15.39 4.00
C ILE A 91 10.27 14.89 2.68
N ASN A 92 8.98 14.52 2.65
CA ASN A 92 8.31 14.03 1.44
C ASN A 92 8.24 15.11 0.35
N CYS A 93 7.93 16.37 0.70
CA CYS A 93 7.98 17.50 -0.24
C CYS A 93 9.39 17.68 -0.82
N LEU A 94 10.41 17.66 0.04
CA LEU A 94 11.81 17.79 -0.39
C LEU A 94 12.21 16.66 -1.34
N CYS A 95 11.88 15.41 -1.00
CA CYS A 95 12.10 14.25 -1.87
C CYS A 95 11.36 14.39 -3.21
N GLY A 96 10.09 14.84 -3.20
CA GLY A 96 9.32 15.09 -4.42
C GLY A 96 9.98 16.12 -5.34
N ILE A 97 10.52 17.20 -4.77
CA ILE A 97 11.27 18.23 -5.51
C ILE A 97 12.60 17.67 -6.02
N LEU A 98 13.34 16.90 -5.21
CA LEU A 98 14.61 16.30 -5.62
C LEU A 98 14.41 15.29 -6.78
N LEU A 99 13.30 14.55 -6.81
CA LEU A 99 12.96 13.65 -7.91
C LEU A 99 12.66 14.38 -9.22
N ALA A 100 12.42 15.69 -9.21
CA ALA A 100 12.31 16.50 -10.41
C ALA A 100 13.64 16.59 -11.20
N PHE A 101 14.78 16.35 -10.53
CA PHE A 101 16.11 16.45 -11.10
C PHE A 101 16.95 15.20 -10.82
N PRO A 102 16.56 14.03 -11.38
CA PRO A 102 17.28 12.78 -11.15
C PRO A 102 18.65 12.84 -11.84
N LEU A 103 19.73 12.97 -11.05
CA LEU A 103 21.10 13.05 -11.57
C LEU A 103 21.67 11.68 -11.95
N ASN A 104 21.36 10.66 -11.17
CA ASN A 104 21.83 9.29 -11.38
C ASN A 104 20.92 8.28 -10.69
N LEU A 105 21.12 7.00 -11.01
CA LEU A 105 20.34 5.89 -10.48
C LEU A 105 20.40 5.80 -8.94
N SER A 106 21.58 5.97 -8.33
CA SER A 106 21.74 5.86 -6.88
C SER A 106 20.97 6.94 -6.13
N MET A 107 21.00 8.19 -6.62
CA MET A 107 20.21 9.28 -6.07
C MET A 107 18.70 8.98 -6.23
N TYR A 108 18.28 8.53 -7.41
CA TYR A 108 16.88 8.19 -7.67
C TYR A 108 16.37 7.10 -6.72
N LEU A 109 17.13 6.00 -6.57
CA LEU A 109 16.81 4.91 -5.65
C LEU A 109 16.66 5.39 -4.20
N LEU A 110 17.63 6.18 -3.72
CA LEU A 110 17.67 6.67 -2.34
C LEU A 110 16.50 7.62 -2.07
N VAL A 111 16.33 8.65 -2.89
CA VAL A 111 15.27 9.66 -2.70
C VAL A 111 13.89 9.04 -2.85
N ARG A 112 13.71 8.13 -3.81
CA ARG A 112 12.47 7.40 -4.05
C ARG A 112 12.10 6.48 -2.88
N SER A 113 13.10 5.81 -2.28
CA SER A 113 12.90 4.97 -1.10
C SER A 113 12.53 5.79 0.15
N ILE A 114 13.20 6.93 0.38
CA ILE A 114 12.85 7.85 1.48
C ILE A 114 11.42 8.39 1.30
N LEU A 115 11.05 8.79 0.08
CA LEU A 115 9.69 9.25 -0.22
C LEU A 115 8.66 8.17 0.10
N SER A 116 8.91 6.93 -0.32
CA SER A 116 8.02 5.79 -0.04
C SER A 116 7.95 5.44 1.45
N ALA A 117 9.06 5.59 2.18
CA ALA A 117 9.06 5.47 3.64
C ALA A 117 8.14 6.52 4.29
N CYS A 118 8.23 7.79 3.88
CA CYS A 118 7.33 8.84 4.35
C CYS A 118 5.86 8.51 4.03
N GLN A 119 5.58 7.99 2.85
CA GLN A 119 4.22 7.56 2.48
C GLN A 119 3.70 6.41 3.37
N GLY A 120 4.55 5.47 3.74
CA GLY A 120 4.22 4.42 4.71
C GLY A 120 3.83 5.01 6.06
N ALA A 121 4.61 5.98 6.57
CA ALA A 121 4.29 6.68 7.82
C ALA A 121 2.97 7.46 7.75
N PHE A 122 2.59 7.96 6.58
CA PHE A 122 1.34 8.71 6.37
C PHE A 122 0.11 7.84 6.15
N ALA A 123 0.25 6.57 5.85
CA ALA A 123 -0.84 5.71 5.38
C ALA A 123 -2.11 5.79 6.23
N SER A 124 -1.97 5.89 7.55
CA SER A 124 -3.08 5.95 8.51
C SER A 124 -3.42 7.38 8.97
N VAL A 125 -2.55 8.36 8.74
CA VAL A 125 -2.68 9.73 9.28
C VAL A 125 -4.01 10.40 8.95
N PRO A 126 -4.50 10.46 7.69
CA PRO A 126 -5.76 11.13 7.38
C PRO A 126 -6.94 10.53 8.13
N PHE A 127 -6.93 9.20 8.31
CA PHE A 127 -8.00 8.48 9.01
C PHE A 127 -7.98 8.76 10.51
N ILE A 128 -6.79 8.77 11.13
CA ILE A 128 -6.64 9.07 12.56
C ILE A 128 -6.98 10.53 12.84
N ALA A 129 -6.51 11.48 12.03
CA ALA A 129 -6.83 12.89 12.18
C ALA A 129 -8.35 13.16 12.13
N VAL A 130 -9.10 12.41 11.30
CA VAL A 130 -10.57 12.53 11.26
C VAL A 130 -11.21 12.04 12.57
N HIS A 131 -10.64 11.02 13.24
CA HIS A 131 -11.09 10.60 14.56
C HIS A 131 -10.82 11.67 15.66
N GLU A 132 -9.78 12.48 15.49
CA GLU A 132 -9.48 13.60 16.39
C GLU A 132 -10.41 14.81 16.18
N ILE A 133 -10.99 14.96 14.97
CA ILE A 133 -11.81 16.13 14.57
C ILE A 133 -13.30 15.91 14.80
N TYR A 134 -13.81 14.67 14.58
CA TYR A 134 -15.23 14.37 14.51
C TYR A 134 -15.68 13.29 15.48
N ASP A 135 -16.93 13.42 15.96
CA ASP A 135 -17.57 12.42 16.81
C ASP A 135 -17.78 11.08 16.10
N ALA A 136 -17.82 9.98 16.87
CA ALA A 136 -17.98 8.61 16.38
C ALA A 136 -19.20 8.42 15.44
N LYS A 137 -20.30 9.17 15.65
CA LYS A 137 -21.49 9.11 14.79
C LYS A 137 -21.27 9.66 13.38
N GLN A 138 -20.33 10.58 13.20
CA GLN A 138 -20.04 11.25 11.94
C GLN A 138 -18.90 10.58 11.17
N LEU A 139 -18.07 9.79 11.84
CA LEU A 139 -16.87 9.16 11.27
C LEU A 139 -17.13 8.40 9.95
N PRO A 140 -18.16 7.56 9.80
CA PRO A 140 -18.37 6.82 8.56
C PRO A 140 -18.51 7.72 7.33
N LYS A 141 -19.14 8.90 7.48
CA LYS A 141 -19.29 9.89 6.42
C LYS A 141 -17.95 10.47 5.99
N TYR A 142 -17.13 10.91 6.95
CA TYR A 142 -15.85 11.57 6.66
C TYR A 142 -14.77 10.59 6.19
N VAL A 143 -14.77 9.37 6.71
CA VAL A 143 -13.93 8.27 6.20
C VAL A 143 -14.31 7.93 4.76
N GLY A 144 -15.59 7.97 4.40
CA GLY A 144 -16.05 7.83 3.01
C GLY A 144 -15.46 8.92 2.10
N TYR A 145 -15.43 10.18 2.53
CA TYR A 145 -14.81 11.26 1.77
C TYR A 145 -13.29 11.09 1.62
N LEU A 146 -12.59 10.59 2.67
CA LEU A 146 -11.16 10.27 2.57
C LEU A 146 -10.90 9.15 1.56
N SER A 147 -11.73 8.11 1.54
CA SER A 147 -11.61 7.02 0.56
C SER A 147 -11.82 7.53 -0.86
N ALA A 148 -12.79 8.42 -1.07
CA ALA A 148 -12.99 9.08 -2.36
C ALA A 148 -11.79 9.97 -2.75
N ALA A 149 -11.22 10.71 -1.79
CA ALA A 149 -10.03 11.53 -2.01
C ALA A 149 -8.81 10.71 -2.42
N LEU A 150 -8.59 9.54 -1.79
CA LEU A 150 -7.53 8.59 -2.19
C LEU A 150 -7.73 8.10 -3.62
N ALA A 151 -8.97 7.74 -4.01
CA ALA A 151 -9.27 7.28 -5.36
C ALA A 151 -9.05 8.39 -6.39
N ILE A 152 -9.55 9.60 -6.13
CA ILE A 152 -9.35 10.78 -6.99
C ILE A 152 -7.85 11.10 -7.10
N GLY A 153 -7.12 11.08 -5.97
CA GLY A 153 -5.69 11.30 -5.93
C GLY A 153 -4.92 10.30 -6.77
N SER A 154 -5.30 9.03 -6.73
CA SER A 154 -4.72 7.98 -7.55
C SER A 154 -4.85 8.26 -9.05
N PHE A 155 -6.05 8.65 -9.49
CA PHE A 155 -6.29 9.00 -10.90
C PHE A 155 -5.56 10.28 -11.29
N VAL A 156 -5.74 11.37 -10.53
CA VAL A 156 -5.12 12.66 -10.80
C VAL A 156 -3.60 12.55 -10.84
N GLY A 157 -3.02 11.77 -9.93
CA GLY A 157 -1.58 11.48 -9.89
C GLY A 157 -1.10 10.78 -11.15
N SER A 158 -1.72 9.66 -11.50
CA SER A 158 -1.31 8.87 -12.67
C SER A 158 -1.52 9.61 -13.98
N TRP A 159 -2.72 10.16 -14.20
CA TRP A 159 -3.06 10.91 -15.42
C TRP A 159 -2.26 12.21 -15.51
N GLY A 160 -2.20 12.99 -14.44
CA GLY A 160 -1.51 14.29 -14.44
C GLY A 160 -0.02 14.17 -14.69
N ALA A 161 0.64 13.19 -14.05
CA ALA A 161 2.05 12.92 -14.30
C ALA A 161 2.30 12.44 -15.73
N GLY A 162 1.42 11.57 -16.27
CA GLY A 162 1.50 11.11 -17.64
C GLY A 162 1.32 12.27 -18.65
N TRP A 163 0.34 13.13 -18.41
CA TRP A 163 0.11 14.30 -19.27
C TRP A 163 1.31 15.26 -19.26
N LEU A 164 1.88 15.55 -18.10
CA LEU A 164 3.07 16.38 -18.00
C LEU A 164 4.27 15.76 -18.72
N LEU A 165 4.44 14.44 -18.62
CA LEU A 165 5.51 13.71 -19.28
C LEU A 165 5.36 13.78 -20.82
N ASP A 166 4.14 13.57 -21.34
CA ASP A 166 3.86 13.63 -22.79
C ASP A 166 4.14 15.02 -23.39
N HIS A 167 4.10 16.09 -22.55
CA HIS A 167 4.47 17.46 -22.97
C HIS A 167 5.95 17.80 -22.68
N GLY A 168 6.79 16.80 -22.39
CA GLY A 168 8.22 16.99 -22.16
C GLY A 168 8.57 17.59 -20.77
N MET A 169 7.60 17.68 -19.85
CA MET A 169 7.77 18.27 -18.52
C MET A 169 8.06 17.18 -17.44
N MET A 170 9.04 16.32 -17.69
CA MET A 170 9.39 15.19 -16.80
C MET A 170 9.65 15.64 -15.36
N SER A 171 10.39 16.75 -15.18
CA SER A 171 10.70 17.31 -13.85
C SER A 171 9.42 17.67 -13.08
N LEU A 172 8.47 18.31 -13.75
CA LEU A 172 7.16 18.65 -13.15
C LEU A 172 6.33 17.41 -12.89
N ALA A 173 6.37 16.40 -13.76
CA ALA A 173 5.64 15.16 -13.59
C ALA A 173 6.07 14.42 -12.30
N SER A 174 7.37 14.43 -11.98
CA SER A 174 7.91 13.82 -10.76
C SER A 174 7.51 14.59 -9.49
N ALA A 175 7.49 15.93 -9.53
CA ALA A 175 7.19 16.80 -8.38
C ALA A 175 5.69 17.14 -8.24
N PHE A 176 4.88 16.88 -9.26
CA PHE A 176 3.48 17.29 -9.36
C PHE A 176 2.65 17.05 -8.08
N PRO A 177 2.74 15.91 -7.39
CA PRO A 177 1.90 15.68 -6.21
C PRO A 177 2.23 16.58 -5.01
N VAL A 178 3.40 17.28 -5.01
CA VAL A 178 3.76 18.26 -3.96
C VAL A 178 2.74 19.40 -3.93
N VAL A 179 2.09 19.73 -5.05
CA VAL A 179 1.05 20.76 -5.15
C VAL A 179 -0.13 20.48 -4.21
N PHE A 180 -0.42 19.21 -3.93
CA PHE A 180 -1.47 18.81 -2.97
C PHE A 180 -0.91 18.64 -1.55
N LEU A 181 0.33 18.14 -1.46
CA LEU A 181 0.95 17.82 -0.18
C LEU A 181 1.26 19.10 0.64
N ALA A 182 1.88 20.09 0.03
CA ALA A 182 2.30 21.30 0.73
C ALA A 182 1.13 22.08 1.35
N PRO A 183 0.02 22.35 0.64
CA PRO A 183 -1.17 22.94 1.27
C PRO A 183 -1.79 22.03 2.33
N GLY A 184 -1.80 20.68 2.09
CA GLY A 184 -2.30 19.72 3.07
C GLY A 184 -1.57 19.81 4.41
N ILE A 185 -0.23 19.86 4.37
CA ILE A 185 0.61 20.05 5.56
C ILE A 185 0.28 21.39 6.25
N TRP A 186 0.17 22.47 5.49
CA TRP A 186 -0.13 23.79 6.03
C TRP A 186 -1.49 23.84 6.74
N PHE A 187 -2.55 23.25 6.14
CA PHE A 187 -3.88 23.18 6.77
C PHE A 187 -3.85 22.35 8.05
N ILE A 188 -3.18 21.20 8.06
CA ILE A 188 -3.05 20.36 9.26
C ILE A 188 -2.25 21.08 10.34
N TRP A 189 -1.12 21.69 10.00
CA TRP A 189 -0.31 22.43 10.95
C TRP A 189 -1.09 23.57 11.62
N LYS A 190 -1.90 24.31 10.85
CA LYS A 190 -2.61 25.49 11.35
C LYS A 190 -3.90 25.16 12.09
N TYR A 191 -4.64 24.15 11.64
CA TYR A 191 -6.02 23.92 12.09
C TYR A 191 -6.26 22.60 12.83
N LEU A 192 -5.34 21.62 12.77
CA LEU A 192 -5.48 20.40 13.56
C LEU A 192 -5.09 20.70 15.01
N PRO A 193 -5.90 20.30 16.01
CA PRO A 193 -5.52 20.44 17.41
C PRO A 193 -4.27 19.60 17.72
N ASP A 194 -3.52 20.02 18.74
CA ASP A 194 -2.44 19.17 19.24
C ASP A 194 -3.06 17.98 19.97
N ALA A 195 -2.72 16.77 19.56
CA ALA A 195 -3.22 15.55 20.18
C ALA A 195 -2.70 15.39 21.61
N GLU A 196 -3.53 14.86 22.51
CA GLU A 196 -3.08 14.43 23.82
C GLU A 196 -2.08 13.28 23.66
N LEU A 197 -0.83 13.52 24.03
CA LEU A 197 0.22 12.53 23.95
C LEU A 197 0.01 11.47 25.03
N HIS A 198 0.11 10.21 24.68
CA HIS A 198 0.09 9.08 25.63
C HIS A 198 1.54 8.67 25.96
N PRO A 199 2.17 9.26 26.99
CA PRO A 199 3.61 9.13 27.26
C PRO A 199 4.05 7.76 27.80
N GLY A 200 3.29 6.70 27.58
CA GLY A 200 3.55 5.35 28.06
C GLY A 200 4.00 4.34 26.98
N ASN A 201 3.79 4.62 25.71
CA ASN A 201 4.15 3.70 24.63
C ASN A 201 5.63 3.82 24.28
N LYS A 202 6.40 2.79 24.64
CA LYS A 202 7.80 2.66 24.22
C LYS A 202 7.86 2.07 22.83
N MET A 203 8.60 2.71 21.93
CA MET A 203 8.85 2.23 20.59
C MET A 203 9.76 0.99 20.63
N ASP A 204 9.37 -0.03 19.88
CA ASP A 204 10.19 -1.23 19.71
C ASP A 204 11.28 -1.01 18.65
N TRP A 205 12.33 -0.29 19.04
CA TRP A 205 13.47 -0.01 18.15
C TRP A 205 14.16 -1.27 17.65
N ILE A 206 14.21 -2.31 18.46
CA ILE A 206 14.86 -3.57 18.10
C ILE A 206 14.03 -4.27 17.02
N GLY A 207 12.72 -4.39 17.22
CA GLY A 207 11.82 -4.96 16.22
C GLY A 207 11.84 -4.19 14.90
N ILE A 208 11.88 -2.85 14.95
CA ILE A 208 11.98 -1.98 13.76
C ILE A 208 13.27 -2.24 12.98
N ILE A 209 14.42 -2.27 13.66
CA ILE A 209 15.72 -2.50 13.04
C ILE A 209 15.77 -3.90 12.43
N LEU A 210 15.33 -4.92 13.16
CA LEU A 210 15.31 -6.31 12.69
C LEU A 210 14.37 -6.49 11.50
N LEU A 211 13.18 -5.88 11.53
CA LEU A 211 12.25 -5.89 10.40
C LEU A 211 12.85 -5.17 9.19
N GLY A 212 13.51 -4.03 9.38
CA GLY A 212 14.20 -3.30 8.34
C GLY A 212 15.29 -4.14 7.67
N ILE A 213 16.19 -4.71 8.47
CA ILE A 213 17.25 -5.61 7.96
C ILE A 213 16.63 -6.78 7.19
N CYS A 214 15.59 -7.41 7.73
CA CYS A 214 14.90 -8.52 7.09
C CYS A 214 14.33 -8.13 5.71
N LEU A 215 13.59 -7.02 5.64
CA LEU A 215 12.93 -6.61 4.39
C LEU A 215 13.93 -6.15 3.32
N PHE A 216 14.92 -5.33 3.70
CA PHE A 216 15.90 -4.85 2.72
C PHE A 216 16.85 -5.97 2.27
N ALA A 217 17.33 -6.81 3.19
CA ALA A 217 18.16 -7.96 2.82
C ALA A 217 17.40 -8.95 1.92
N LEU A 218 16.12 -9.20 2.19
CA LEU A 218 15.24 -10.00 1.33
C LEU A 218 15.12 -9.40 -0.07
N VAL A 219 14.90 -8.09 -0.17
CA VAL A 219 14.80 -7.41 -1.47
C VAL A 219 16.10 -7.51 -2.24
N PHE A 220 17.25 -7.27 -1.61
CA PHE A 220 18.54 -7.39 -2.27
C PHE A 220 18.80 -8.83 -2.71
N TRP A 221 18.59 -9.79 -1.83
CA TRP A 221 18.75 -11.21 -2.14
C TRP A 221 17.93 -11.64 -3.36
N LEU A 222 16.65 -11.28 -3.41
CA LEU A 222 15.77 -11.70 -4.51
C LEU A 222 15.98 -10.92 -5.82
N ASN A 223 16.48 -9.66 -5.77
CA ASN A 223 16.70 -8.87 -6.97
C ASN A 223 18.08 -9.12 -7.62
N TYR A 224 19.11 -9.35 -6.83
CA TYR A 224 20.47 -9.55 -7.35
C TYR A 224 20.85 -11.03 -7.55
N GLY A 225 20.12 -11.98 -6.96
CA GLY A 225 20.36 -13.40 -7.14
C GLY A 225 20.46 -13.86 -8.58
N PRO A 226 19.54 -13.45 -9.49
CA PRO A 226 19.63 -13.78 -10.92
C PRO A 226 20.83 -13.14 -11.63
N VAL A 227 21.32 -11.98 -11.16
CA VAL A 227 22.38 -11.20 -11.81
C VAL A 227 23.76 -11.63 -11.34
N LEU A 228 23.96 -11.77 -10.02
CA LEU A 228 25.25 -12.10 -9.40
C LEU A 228 25.46 -13.59 -9.23
N GLY A 229 24.41 -14.38 -9.42
CA GLY A 229 24.38 -15.82 -9.11
C GLY A 229 24.10 -16.10 -7.64
N TRP A 230 23.19 -17.02 -7.37
CA TRP A 230 22.70 -17.37 -6.03
C TRP A 230 23.78 -17.88 -5.05
N GLY A 231 24.95 -18.26 -5.55
CA GLY A 231 26.08 -18.71 -4.76
C GLY A 231 27.13 -17.64 -4.48
N SER A 232 26.94 -16.38 -4.89
CA SER A 232 27.89 -15.31 -4.61
C SER A 232 27.91 -14.99 -3.11
N TRP A 233 29.06 -14.53 -2.62
CA TRP A 233 29.23 -14.20 -1.19
C TRP A 233 28.23 -13.13 -0.73
N PHE A 234 27.89 -12.17 -1.59
CA PHE A 234 26.92 -11.11 -1.32
C PHE A 234 25.50 -11.69 -1.16
N GLU A 235 25.11 -12.62 -2.04
CA GLU A 235 23.81 -13.28 -1.99
C GLU A 235 23.65 -14.16 -0.75
N LEU A 236 24.71 -14.90 -0.39
CA LEU A 236 24.74 -15.70 0.83
C LEU A 236 24.66 -14.81 2.09
N LEU A 237 25.30 -13.65 2.08
CA LEU A 237 25.19 -12.67 3.16
C LEU A 237 23.77 -12.10 3.28
N CYS A 238 23.14 -11.71 2.18
CA CYS A 238 21.77 -11.21 2.16
C CYS A 238 20.76 -12.27 2.61
N MET A 239 20.93 -13.50 2.15
CA MET A 239 20.13 -14.65 2.60
C MET A 239 20.28 -14.88 4.11
N ALA A 240 21.52 -14.94 4.59
CA ALA A 240 21.80 -15.12 6.03
C ALA A 240 21.22 -13.98 6.85
N ALA A 241 21.40 -12.73 6.42
CA ALA A 241 20.85 -11.55 7.08
C ALA A 241 19.31 -11.61 7.15
N THR A 242 18.64 -12.03 6.08
CA THR A 242 17.18 -12.20 6.06
C THR A 242 16.72 -13.22 7.08
N PHE A 243 17.29 -14.42 7.09
CA PHE A 243 16.84 -15.48 8.00
C PHE A 243 17.23 -15.20 9.46
N ILE A 244 18.44 -14.70 9.70
CA ILE A 244 18.91 -14.37 11.08
C ILE A 244 18.04 -13.24 11.66
N SER A 245 17.80 -12.17 10.90
CA SER A 245 16.96 -11.05 11.36
C SER A 245 15.50 -11.47 11.57
N LEU A 246 14.96 -12.36 10.74
CA LEU A 246 13.61 -12.90 10.89
C LEU A 246 13.48 -13.75 12.16
N ILE A 247 14.45 -14.64 12.41
CA ILE A 247 14.48 -15.48 13.63
C ILE A 247 14.64 -14.60 14.88
N ALA A 248 15.56 -13.62 14.83
CA ALA A 248 15.75 -12.67 15.90
C ALA A 248 14.49 -11.82 16.16
N LEU A 249 13.80 -11.37 15.09
CA LEU A 249 12.54 -10.64 15.19
C LEU A 249 11.47 -11.48 15.91
N ILE A 250 11.25 -12.72 15.47
CA ILE A 250 10.29 -13.63 16.11
C ILE A 250 10.63 -13.88 17.59
N TYR A 251 11.92 -13.95 17.94
CA TYR A 251 12.36 -14.16 19.32
C TYR A 251 12.15 -12.91 20.19
N THR A 252 12.46 -11.73 19.69
CA THR A 252 12.27 -10.46 20.39
C THR A 252 10.80 -10.12 20.57
N GLU A 253 9.96 -10.28 19.53
CA GLU A 253 8.52 -10.04 19.56
C GLU A 253 7.78 -10.91 20.59
N LYS A 254 8.31 -12.10 20.93
CA LYS A 254 7.78 -12.96 22.00
C LYS A 254 8.04 -12.43 23.40
N LYS A 255 9.05 -11.57 23.57
CA LYS A 255 9.53 -11.11 24.89
C LYS A 255 9.10 -9.68 25.22
N ILE A 256 8.81 -8.86 24.21
CA ILE A 256 8.48 -7.46 24.38
C ILE A 256 7.00 -7.30 24.78
N ALA A 257 6.74 -6.37 25.71
CA ALA A 257 5.40 -6.09 26.21
C ALA A 257 4.49 -5.43 25.17
N SER A 258 5.05 -4.63 24.26
CA SER A 258 4.34 -3.95 23.18
C SER A 258 4.97 -4.36 21.84
N PRO A 259 4.70 -5.56 21.32
CA PRO A 259 5.30 -6.08 20.10
C PRO A 259 4.79 -5.31 18.88
N LEU A 260 5.66 -5.11 17.89
CA LEU A 260 5.30 -4.53 16.58
C LEU A 260 4.37 -5.49 15.81
N ILE A 261 4.63 -6.79 15.92
CA ILE A 261 3.85 -7.88 15.32
C ILE A 261 3.38 -8.84 16.41
N PRO A 262 2.13 -8.73 16.90
CA PRO A 262 1.62 -9.55 17.99
C PRO A 262 1.44 -11.01 17.57
N LEU A 263 2.45 -11.83 17.78
CA LEU A 263 2.49 -13.24 17.38
C LEU A 263 1.35 -14.07 18.00
N GLN A 264 0.76 -13.61 19.11
CA GLN A 264 -0.37 -14.29 19.75
C GLN A 264 -1.61 -14.36 18.85
N LEU A 265 -1.83 -13.38 17.96
CA LEU A 265 -2.96 -13.35 17.05
C LEU A 265 -2.90 -14.46 15.99
N PHE A 266 -1.70 -14.91 15.63
CA PHE A 266 -1.49 -16.02 14.69
C PHE A 266 -1.92 -17.39 15.25
N ARG A 267 -2.22 -17.49 16.53
CA ARG A 267 -2.83 -18.71 17.11
C ARG A 267 -4.28 -18.91 16.66
N ASN A 268 -4.99 -17.83 16.29
CA ASN A 268 -6.32 -17.92 15.73
C ASN A 268 -6.25 -18.30 14.24
N LYS A 269 -6.52 -19.57 13.93
CA LYS A 269 -6.45 -20.10 12.54
C LYS A 269 -7.35 -19.34 11.57
N ALA A 270 -8.56 -18.92 11.99
CA ALA A 270 -9.48 -18.19 11.13
C ALA A 270 -8.92 -16.79 10.79
N TYR A 271 -8.31 -16.12 11.76
CA TYR A 271 -7.65 -14.84 11.55
C TYR A 271 -6.45 -14.95 10.60
N VAL A 272 -5.62 -15.99 10.75
CA VAL A 272 -4.51 -16.26 9.82
C VAL A 272 -5.01 -16.46 8.39
N VAL A 273 -6.11 -17.20 8.21
CA VAL A 273 -6.70 -17.41 6.87
C VAL A 273 -7.19 -16.08 6.27
N VAL A 274 -7.79 -15.18 7.07
CA VAL A 274 -8.15 -13.83 6.59
C VAL A 274 -6.91 -13.07 6.14
N LEU A 275 -5.84 -13.07 6.93
CA LEU A 275 -4.58 -12.41 6.58
C LEU A 275 -4.00 -12.96 5.27
N LEU A 276 -3.98 -14.28 5.10
CA LEU A 276 -3.48 -14.92 3.88
C LEU A 276 -4.33 -14.56 2.65
N ILE A 277 -5.67 -14.57 2.78
CA ILE A 277 -6.55 -14.14 1.68
C ILE A 277 -6.30 -12.66 1.35
N CYS A 278 -6.18 -11.79 2.34
CA CYS A 278 -5.91 -10.36 2.14
C CYS A 278 -4.56 -10.14 1.44
N GLY A 279 -3.51 -10.84 1.88
CA GLY A 279 -2.18 -10.73 1.31
C GLY A 279 -2.13 -11.25 -0.13
N LEU A 280 -2.56 -12.50 -0.36
CA LEU A 280 -2.55 -13.10 -1.69
C LEU A 280 -3.44 -12.32 -2.69
N SER A 281 -4.59 -11.84 -2.24
CA SER A 281 -5.48 -11.02 -3.07
C SER A 281 -4.95 -9.60 -3.30
N ALA A 282 -3.87 -9.17 -2.67
CA ALA A 282 -3.23 -7.87 -2.89
C ALA A 282 -2.04 -7.92 -3.86
N VAL A 283 -1.51 -9.11 -4.14
CA VAL A 283 -0.35 -9.32 -5.03
C VAL A 283 -0.53 -8.63 -6.40
N TYR A 284 -1.72 -8.72 -6.98
CA TYR A 284 -2.03 -8.12 -8.29
C TYR A 284 -1.88 -6.61 -8.33
N LEU A 285 -1.97 -5.91 -7.19
CA LEU A 285 -1.80 -4.45 -7.13
C LEU A 285 -0.42 -4.02 -7.62
N THR A 286 0.61 -4.78 -7.27
CA THR A 286 1.98 -4.54 -7.73
C THR A 286 2.09 -4.71 -9.24
N ALA A 287 1.50 -5.78 -9.80
CA ALA A 287 1.49 -6.00 -11.24
C ALA A 287 0.77 -4.87 -12.00
N ILE A 288 -0.43 -4.50 -11.54
CA ILE A 288 -1.23 -3.47 -12.21
C ILE A 288 -0.60 -2.08 -12.08
N ASN A 289 -0.05 -1.74 -10.93
CA ASN A 289 0.45 -0.38 -10.71
C ASN A 289 1.84 -0.13 -11.33
N ALA A 290 2.68 -1.15 -11.48
CA ALA A 290 4.03 -1.01 -12.02
C ALA A 290 4.15 -1.53 -13.48
N TYR A 291 3.68 -2.73 -13.75
CA TYR A 291 3.95 -3.39 -15.03
C TYR A 291 2.90 -3.13 -16.11
N VAL A 292 1.62 -2.88 -15.77
CA VAL A 292 0.61 -2.50 -16.76
C VAL A 292 0.89 -1.13 -17.39
N PRO A 293 1.24 -0.06 -16.63
CA PRO A 293 1.68 1.20 -17.24
C PRO A 293 2.89 1.02 -18.17
N GLN A 294 3.87 0.22 -17.77
CA GLN A 294 5.03 -0.11 -18.60
C GLN A 294 4.62 -0.82 -19.90
N ALA A 295 3.71 -1.81 -19.83
CA ALA A 295 3.21 -2.50 -21.01
C ALA A 295 2.50 -1.55 -21.99
N ILE A 296 1.66 -0.66 -21.46
CA ILE A 296 0.93 0.33 -22.29
C ILE A 296 1.88 1.27 -23.01
N GLN A 297 2.93 1.75 -22.30
CA GLN A 297 3.88 2.70 -22.86
C GLN A 297 4.87 2.03 -23.83
N GLN A 298 5.42 0.87 -23.48
CA GLN A 298 6.53 0.26 -24.20
C GLN A 298 6.10 -0.83 -25.20
N LEU A 299 5.02 -1.58 -24.95
CA LEU A 299 4.53 -2.62 -25.87
C LEU A 299 3.39 -2.13 -26.77
N MET A 300 2.48 -1.32 -26.22
CA MET A 300 1.38 -0.77 -27.02
C MET A 300 1.74 0.59 -27.66
N HIS A 301 2.93 1.14 -27.37
CA HIS A 301 3.43 2.43 -27.84
C HIS A 301 2.44 3.59 -27.61
N GLN A 302 1.73 3.55 -26.48
CA GLN A 302 0.77 4.60 -26.12
C GLN A 302 1.41 5.66 -25.22
N PRO A 303 0.94 6.92 -25.29
CA PRO A 303 1.38 7.99 -24.41
C PRO A 303 1.18 7.66 -22.92
N ALA A 304 2.01 8.26 -22.05
CA ALA A 304 1.91 8.06 -20.60
C ALA A 304 0.58 8.60 -20.02
N SER A 305 -0.03 9.60 -20.65
CA SER A 305 -1.38 10.08 -20.30
C SER A 305 -2.45 9.01 -20.51
N ILE A 306 -2.36 8.22 -21.59
CA ILE A 306 -3.25 7.09 -21.83
C ILE A 306 -3.05 6.03 -20.75
N SER A 307 -1.80 5.69 -20.43
CA SER A 307 -1.46 4.77 -19.34
C SER A 307 -2.06 5.21 -18.00
N GLY A 308 -2.05 6.52 -17.69
CA GLY A 308 -2.74 7.07 -16.52
C GLY A 308 -4.25 6.99 -16.61
N THR A 309 -4.81 7.29 -17.81
CA THR A 309 -6.26 7.34 -18.03
C THR A 309 -6.93 5.97 -17.91
N VAL A 310 -6.25 4.88 -18.27
CA VAL A 310 -6.82 3.53 -18.17
C VAL A 310 -7.16 3.11 -16.72
N THR A 311 -6.64 3.81 -15.73
CA THR A 311 -7.00 3.59 -14.33
C THR A 311 -8.34 4.19 -13.93
N LEU A 312 -8.92 5.10 -14.74
CA LEU A 312 -10.15 5.84 -14.45
C LEU A 312 -11.37 4.94 -14.14
N PRO A 313 -11.69 3.89 -14.92
CA PRO A 313 -12.82 3.02 -14.61
C PRO A 313 -12.66 2.33 -13.27
N ARG A 314 -11.44 1.89 -12.91
CA ARG A 314 -11.13 1.31 -11.61
C ARG A 314 -11.42 2.30 -10.49
N VAL A 315 -10.98 3.56 -10.63
CA VAL A 315 -11.20 4.62 -9.65
C VAL A 315 -12.69 4.89 -9.46
N ILE A 316 -13.44 5.10 -10.54
CA ILE A 316 -14.89 5.37 -10.48
C ILE A 316 -15.61 4.22 -9.76
N ILE A 317 -15.34 2.99 -10.15
CA ILE A 317 -15.98 1.82 -9.55
C ILE A 317 -15.58 1.68 -8.08
N SER A 318 -14.32 1.88 -7.71
CA SER A 318 -13.86 1.77 -6.31
C SER A 318 -14.39 2.88 -5.40
N VAL A 319 -14.89 3.99 -5.93
CA VAL A 319 -15.59 5.04 -5.17
C VAL A 319 -17.07 4.70 -4.98
N VAL A 320 -17.73 4.24 -6.04
CA VAL A 320 -19.19 4.06 -6.06
C VAL A 320 -19.64 2.76 -5.40
N THR A 321 -18.92 1.66 -5.64
CA THR A 321 -19.39 0.33 -5.28
C THR A 321 -19.18 -0.12 -3.82
N PRO A 322 -18.21 0.40 -3.02
CA PRO A 322 -18.02 -0.07 -1.64
C PRO A 322 -19.25 0.06 -0.75
N GLY A 323 -20.06 1.11 -0.93
CA GLY A 323 -21.30 1.29 -0.18
C GLY A 323 -22.29 0.15 -0.41
N PHE A 324 -22.51 -0.23 -1.66
CA PHE A 324 -23.40 -1.33 -2.04
C PHE A 324 -22.84 -2.70 -1.63
N CYS A 325 -21.54 -2.93 -1.88
CA CYS A 325 -20.86 -4.16 -1.50
C CYS A 325 -20.87 -4.35 0.02
N GLY A 326 -20.56 -3.29 0.78
CA GLY A 326 -20.56 -3.33 2.25
C GLY A 326 -21.93 -3.59 2.83
N ALA A 327 -22.98 -2.93 2.32
CA ALA A 327 -24.36 -3.17 2.73
C ALA A 327 -24.81 -4.62 2.43
N TRP A 328 -24.36 -5.20 1.32
CA TRP A 328 -24.63 -6.60 1.00
C TRP A 328 -23.87 -7.57 1.91
N VAL A 329 -22.59 -7.30 2.17
CA VAL A 329 -21.74 -8.13 3.05
C VAL A 329 -22.31 -8.16 4.47
N ALA A 330 -22.71 -7.00 5.00
CA ALA A 330 -23.22 -6.87 6.36
C ALA A 330 -24.53 -7.62 6.63
N LYS A 331 -25.32 -7.94 5.60
CA LYS A 331 -26.62 -8.63 5.77
C LYS A 331 -26.51 -10.03 6.35
N LYS A 332 -25.44 -10.79 6.01
CA LYS A 332 -25.29 -12.19 6.45
C LYS A 332 -23.81 -12.52 6.64
N LEU A 333 -23.48 -13.25 7.71
CA LEU A 333 -22.10 -13.71 7.97
C LEU A 333 -21.52 -14.54 6.79
N SER A 334 -22.38 -15.32 6.11
CA SER A 334 -21.97 -16.08 4.92
C SER A 334 -21.56 -15.21 3.73
N ASN A 335 -21.91 -13.91 3.70
CA ASN A 335 -21.55 -13.04 2.60
C ASN A 335 -20.06 -12.64 2.64
N TYR A 336 -19.39 -12.74 3.78
CA TYR A 336 -17.95 -12.45 3.89
C TYR A 336 -17.11 -13.39 3.01
N TRP A 337 -17.31 -14.70 3.10
CA TRP A 337 -16.57 -15.63 2.24
C TRP A 337 -16.93 -15.48 0.77
N LYS A 338 -18.22 -15.20 0.46
CA LYS A 338 -18.67 -14.94 -0.92
C LYS A 338 -18.01 -13.66 -1.48
N SER A 339 -17.89 -12.63 -0.66
CA SER A 339 -17.23 -11.37 -1.05
C SER A 339 -15.76 -11.60 -1.41
N PHE A 340 -15.01 -12.34 -0.59
CA PHE A 340 -13.65 -12.73 -0.91
C PHE A 340 -13.57 -13.60 -2.17
N ALA A 341 -14.50 -14.56 -2.33
CA ALA A 341 -14.55 -15.40 -3.52
C ALA A 341 -14.82 -14.58 -4.80
N ILE A 342 -15.77 -13.65 -4.77
CA ILE A 342 -16.06 -12.74 -5.89
C ILE A 342 -14.84 -11.87 -6.20
N ALA A 343 -14.25 -11.25 -5.18
CA ALA A 343 -13.06 -10.42 -5.33
C ALA A 343 -11.91 -11.16 -6.00
N THR A 344 -11.55 -12.33 -5.47
CA THR A 344 -10.43 -13.13 -5.97
C THR A 344 -10.69 -13.72 -7.35
N THR A 345 -11.94 -14.09 -7.67
CA THR A 345 -12.33 -14.51 -9.02
C THR A 345 -12.17 -13.38 -10.02
N LEU A 346 -12.69 -12.19 -9.70
CA LEU A 346 -12.54 -11.01 -10.56
C LEU A 346 -11.07 -10.64 -10.76
N ILE A 347 -10.23 -10.71 -9.72
CA ILE A 347 -8.79 -10.49 -9.83
C ILE A 347 -8.16 -11.52 -10.75
N ALA A 348 -8.44 -12.82 -10.55
CA ALA A 348 -7.87 -13.89 -11.36
C ALA A 348 -8.25 -13.74 -12.85
N VAL A 349 -9.53 -13.49 -13.13
CA VAL A 349 -10.00 -13.26 -14.52
C VAL A 349 -9.36 -12.02 -15.13
N SER A 350 -9.30 -10.91 -14.37
CA SER A 350 -8.72 -9.66 -14.86
C SER A 350 -7.22 -9.81 -15.15
N THR A 351 -6.45 -10.39 -14.24
CA THR A 351 -5.01 -10.60 -14.43
C THR A 351 -4.72 -11.58 -15.56
N PHE A 352 -5.54 -12.63 -15.72
CA PHE A 352 -5.45 -13.55 -16.83
C PHE A 352 -5.74 -12.84 -18.18
N CYS A 353 -6.78 -12.04 -18.25
CA CYS A 353 -7.09 -11.28 -19.49
C CYS A 353 -6.00 -10.26 -19.84
N LEU A 354 -5.32 -9.69 -18.84
CA LEU A 354 -4.23 -8.73 -19.08
C LEU A 354 -2.94 -9.38 -19.62
N ILE A 355 -2.78 -10.71 -19.56
CA ILE A 355 -1.65 -11.43 -20.18
C ILE A 355 -1.61 -11.20 -21.70
N PHE A 356 -2.75 -10.92 -22.30
CA PHE A 356 -2.83 -10.67 -23.74
C PHE A 356 -2.51 -9.21 -24.11
N ILE A 357 -2.01 -8.37 -23.17
CA ILE A 357 -1.58 -7.00 -23.49
C ILE A 357 -0.41 -7.06 -24.46
N GLY A 358 -0.59 -6.45 -25.64
CA GLY A 358 0.42 -6.37 -26.68
C GLY A 358 0.04 -5.35 -27.74
N GLU A 359 0.86 -5.25 -28.77
CA GLU A 359 0.76 -4.24 -29.83
C GLU A 359 -0.63 -4.19 -30.51
N HIS A 360 -1.30 -5.33 -30.61
CA HIS A 360 -2.60 -5.45 -31.28
C HIS A 360 -3.82 -5.34 -30.38
N MET A 361 -3.61 -5.23 -29.05
CA MET A 361 -4.74 -5.13 -28.12
C MET A 361 -5.30 -3.70 -28.09
N PRO A 362 -6.61 -3.53 -28.27
CA PRO A 362 -7.20 -2.18 -28.20
C PRO A 362 -7.21 -1.66 -26.75
N VAL A 363 -6.87 -0.40 -26.57
CA VAL A 363 -6.78 0.27 -25.26
C VAL A 363 -8.10 0.16 -24.47
N TRP A 364 -9.27 0.23 -25.14
CA TRP A 364 -10.56 0.10 -24.46
C TRP A 364 -10.74 -1.23 -23.71
N PHE A 365 -10.07 -2.29 -24.15
CA PHE A 365 -10.11 -3.58 -23.46
C PHE A 365 -9.40 -3.51 -22.10
N VAL A 366 -8.27 -2.79 -22.06
CA VAL A 366 -7.55 -2.55 -20.78
C VAL A 366 -8.41 -1.72 -19.83
N PHE A 367 -9.13 -0.69 -20.34
CA PHE A 367 -10.11 0.09 -19.55
C PHE A 367 -11.17 -0.81 -18.90
N LEU A 368 -11.76 -1.72 -19.69
CA LEU A 368 -12.80 -2.63 -19.23
C LEU A 368 -12.26 -3.54 -18.11
N ILE A 369 -11.11 -4.17 -18.34
CA ILE A 369 -10.49 -5.10 -17.38
C ILE A 369 -10.12 -4.39 -16.07
N LEU A 370 -9.51 -3.20 -16.15
CA LEU A 370 -9.18 -2.42 -14.95
C LEU A 370 -10.44 -1.99 -14.21
N GLY A 371 -11.56 -1.75 -14.89
CA GLY A 371 -12.86 -1.55 -14.25
C GLY A 371 -13.28 -2.74 -13.37
N PHE A 372 -13.14 -3.96 -13.85
CA PHE A 372 -13.41 -5.17 -13.04
C PHE A 372 -12.49 -5.29 -11.82
N THR A 373 -11.22 -4.84 -11.92
CA THR A 373 -10.35 -4.81 -10.74
C THR A 373 -10.82 -3.80 -9.68
N GLY A 374 -11.46 -2.70 -10.07
CA GLY A 374 -12.08 -1.75 -9.15
C GLY A 374 -13.23 -2.37 -8.35
N LEU A 375 -14.06 -3.18 -9.01
CA LEU A 375 -15.12 -3.94 -8.36
C LEU A 375 -14.54 -5.00 -7.41
N ALA A 376 -13.49 -5.70 -7.83
CA ALA A 376 -12.79 -6.66 -7.01
C ALA A 376 -12.22 -6.03 -5.73
N ASP A 377 -11.57 -4.85 -5.85
CA ASP A 377 -11.07 -4.09 -4.71
C ASP A 377 -12.18 -3.70 -3.73
N SER A 378 -13.33 -3.32 -4.23
CA SER A 378 -14.49 -2.96 -3.39
C SER A 378 -14.94 -4.15 -2.54
N PHE A 379 -15.12 -5.32 -3.13
CA PHE A 379 -15.49 -6.55 -2.38
C PHE A 379 -14.40 -6.97 -1.39
N ARG A 380 -13.12 -6.85 -1.77
CA ARG A 380 -11.98 -7.18 -0.92
C ARG A 380 -11.89 -6.27 0.29
N THR A 381 -11.90 -4.96 0.11
CA THR A 381 -11.69 -3.97 1.17
C THR A 381 -12.83 -3.92 2.18
N VAL A 382 -14.09 -4.00 1.73
CA VAL A 382 -15.26 -4.00 2.63
C VAL A 382 -15.35 -5.26 3.49
N SER A 383 -14.66 -6.34 3.10
CA SER A 383 -14.67 -7.61 3.84
C SER A 383 -13.44 -7.82 4.70
N ALA A 384 -12.28 -7.32 4.28
CA ALA A 384 -10.99 -7.60 4.92
C ALA A 384 -10.94 -7.19 6.39
N THR A 385 -11.12 -5.90 6.64
CA THR A 385 -11.04 -5.35 8.01
C THR A 385 -12.16 -5.85 8.92
N PRO A 386 -13.46 -5.82 8.52
CA PRO A 386 -14.51 -6.33 9.39
C PRO A 386 -14.42 -7.83 9.67
N ALA A 387 -14.00 -8.65 8.69
CA ALA A 387 -13.82 -10.09 8.93
C ALA A 387 -12.70 -10.34 9.94
N ALA A 388 -11.59 -9.59 9.87
CA ALA A 388 -10.50 -9.66 10.84
C ALA A 388 -10.98 -9.24 12.24
N GLN A 389 -11.70 -8.12 12.35
CA GLN A 389 -12.20 -7.57 13.62
C GLN A 389 -13.19 -8.52 14.33
N MET A 390 -14.05 -9.20 13.58
CA MET A 390 -14.98 -10.19 14.14
C MET A 390 -14.30 -11.40 14.81
N LEU A 391 -13.03 -11.63 14.53
CA LEU A 391 -12.23 -12.73 15.06
C LEU A 391 -11.31 -12.32 16.21
N LEU A 392 -11.32 -11.02 16.58
CA LEU A 392 -10.46 -10.43 17.59
C LEU A 392 -11.25 -10.00 18.82
N LYS A 393 -10.60 -10.05 19.98
CA LYS A 393 -11.13 -9.45 21.21
C LYS A 393 -11.07 -7.92 21.13
N PRO A 394 -11.95 -7.18 21.84
CA PRO A 394 -11.95 -5.71 21.81
C PRO A 394 -10.57 -5.07 22.07
N LYS A 395 -9.81 -5.63 23.02
CA LYS A 395 -8.45 -5.17 23.36
C LYS A 395 -7.42 -5.33 22.22
N ASP A 396 -7.64 -6.27 21.31
CA ASP A 396 -6.69 -6.62 20.23
C ASP A 396 -7.12 -6.03 18.88
N MET A 397 -8.28 -5.35 18.80
CA MET A 397 -8.84 -4.82 17.55
C MET A 397 -7.92 -3.84 16.82
N GLY A 398 -7.32 -2.89 17.55
CA GLY A 398 -6.44 -1.87 16.96
C GLY A 398 -5.23 -2.50 16.26
N ILE A 399 -4.49 -3.29 17.03
CA ILE A 399 -3.26 -3.97 16.55
C ILE A 399 -3.60 -4.97 15.44
N GLY A 400 -4.67 -5.76 15.60
CA GLY A 400 -5.06 -6.74 14.60
C GLY A 400 -5.55 -6.10 13.29
N THR A 401 -6.20 -4.94 13.35
CA THR A 401 -6.56 -4.18 12.14
C THR A 401 -5.31 -3.65 11.41
N SER A 402 -4.34 -3.14 12.16
CA SER A 402 -3.06 -2.66 11.60
C SER A 402 -2.28 -3.80 10.95
N LEU A 403 -2.35 -5.01 11.51
CA LEU A 403 -1.70 -6.20 10.96
C LEU A 403 -2.28 -6.59 9.59
N VAL A 404 -3.57 -6.38 9.33
CA VAL A 404 -4.15 -6.57 7.98
C VAL A 404 -3.48 -5.64 6.98
N GLY A 405 -3.33 -4.35 7.30
CA GLY A 405 -2.64 -3.38 6.45
C GLY A 405 -1.17 -3.73 6.23
N PHE A 406 -0.48 -4.16 7.29
CA PHE A 406 0.91 -4.61 7.21
C PHE A 406 1.07 -5.82 6.28
N ILE A 407 0.21 -6.84 6.38
CA ILE A 407 0.27 -8.03 5.50
C ILE A 407 0.00 -7.66 4.04
N ILE A 408 -0.91 -6.72 3.76
CA ILE A 408 -1.13 -6.21 2.40
C ILE A 408 0.14 -5.53 1.87
N SER A 409 0.80 -4.70 2.68
CA SER A 409 2.05 -4.04 2.30
C SER A 409 3.20 -5.03 2.12
N LEU A 410 3.32 -6.02 3.02
CA LEU A 410 4.31 -7.10 2.94
C LEU A 410 4.13 -7.93 1.66
N SER A 411 2.87 -8.20 1.29
CA SER A 411 2.56 -8.90 0.03
C SER A 411 3.02 -8.10 -1.18
N GLY A 412 2.98 -6.78 -1.13
CA GLY A 412 3.55 -5.90 -2.16
C GLY A 412 5.07 -6.07 -2.28
N VAL A 413 5.79 -6.16 -1.15
CA VAL A 413 7.25 -6.40 -1.11
C VAL A 413 7.59 -7.76 -1.71
N LEU A 414 6.90 -8.82 -1.26
CA LEU A 414 7.13 -10.17 -1.77
C LEU A 414 6.78 -10.28 -3.25
N ALA A 415 5.64 -9.71 -3.66
CA ALA A 415 5.23 -9.70 -5.06
C ALA A 415 6.24 -8.98 -5.94
N SER A 416 6.67 -7.76 -5.57
CA SER A 416 7.63 -6.99 -6.35
C SER A 416 8.97 -7.72 -6.48
N SER A 417 9.43 -8.39 -5.43
CA SER A 417 10.69 -9.15 -5.46
C SER A 417 10.57 -10.43 -6.31
N ILE A 418 9.47 -11.18 -6.20
CA ILE A 418 9.22 -12.36 -7.04
C ILE A 418 9.05 -11.95 -8.51
N PHE A 419 8.34 -10.86 -8.78
CA PHE A 419 8.18 -10.31 -10.12
C PHE A 419 9.51 -9.86 -10.71
N SER A 420 10.40 -9.29 -9.87
CA SER A 420 11.76 -8.93 -10.27
C SER A 420 12.55 -10.12 -10.79
N ILE A 421 12.51 -11.24 -10.08
CA ILE A 421 13.20 -12.47 -10.52
C ILE A 421 12.66 -12.92 -11.88
N ALA A 422 11.32 -13.02 -12.00
CA ALA A 422 10.68 -13.48 -13.22
C ALA A 422 10.93 -12.53 -14.41
N TYR A 423 10.77 -11.24 -14.18
CA TYR A 423 10.95 -10.21 -15.21
C TYR A 423 12.41 -10.12 -15.68
N ASN A 424 13.36 -9.94 -14.74
CA ASN A 424 14.77 -9.76 -15.09
C ASN A 424 15.37 -10.99 -15.78
N SER A 425 15.02 -12.20 -15.31
CA SER A 425 15.53 -13.43 -15.96
C SER A 425 15.08 -13.56 -17.41
N LEU A 426 13.83 -13.18 -17.72
CA LEU A 426 13.27 -13.27 -19.07
C LEU A 426 13.78 -12.15 -19.99
N VAL A 427 13.89 -10.93 -19.47
CA VAL A 427 14.46 -9.80 -20.22
C VAL A 427 15.96 -10.03 -20.53
N THR A 428 16.71 -10.62 -19.59
CA THR A 428 18.12 -10.96 -19.82
C THR A 428 18.28 -12.09 -20.85
N ALA A 429 17.40 -13.10 -20.78
CA ALA A 429 17.43 -14.22 -21.72
C ALA A 429 17.03 -13.84 -23.15
N ASN A 430 16.08 -12.91 -23.28
CA ASN A 430 15.54 -12.44 -24.57
C ASN A 430 15.51 -10.89 -24.59
N PRO A 431 16.63 -10.21 -24.92
CA PRO A 431 16.66 -8.75 -24.94
C PRO A 431 15.65 -8.16 -25.92
N GLY A 432 14.95 -7.09 -25.52
CA GLY A 432 14.00 -6.34 -26.34
C GLY A 432 12.53 -6.61 -25.99
N ALA A 433 11.62 -6.25 -26.90
CA ALA A 433 10.18 -6.28 -26.67
C ALA A 433 9.65 -7.69 -26.33
N ALA A 434 10.21 -8.74 -26.93
CA ALA A 434 9.77 -10.13 -26.68
C ALA A 434 10.03 -10.57 -25.23
N GLY A 435 11.21 -10.31 -24.69
CA GLY A 435 11.51 -10.64 -23.31
C GLY A 435 10.73 -9.79 -22.30
N MET A 436 10.50 -8.53 -22.64
CA MET A 436 9.65 -7.64 -21.83
C MET A 436 8.20 -8.14 -21.78
N THR A 437 7.63 -8.54 -22.92
CA THR A 437 6.28 -9.12 -22.99
C THR A 437 6.22 -10.38 -22.13
N GLN A 438 7.15 -11.33 -22.31
CA GLN A 438 7.19 -12.55 -21.49
C GLN A 438 7.37 -12.25 -19.99
N GLY A 439 8.18 -11.26 -19.64
CA GLY A 439 8.37 -10.81 -18.28
C GLY A 439 7.09 -10.28 -17.64
N ILE A 440 6.37 -9.40 -18.33
CA ILE A 440 5.09 -8.83 -17.89
C ILE A 440 4.03 -9.92 -17.78
N ASP A 441 3.89 -10.78 -18.79
CA ASP A 441 2.95 -11.88 -18.78
C ASP A 441 3.17 -12.82 -17.58
N THR A 442 4.43 -13.10 -17.26
CA THR A 442 4.77 -13.92 -16.10
C THR A 442 4.37 -13.26 -14.78
N THR A 443 4.57 -11.95 -14.63
CA THR A 443 4.10 -11.23 -13.42
C THR A 443 2.58 -11.29 -13.27
N LEU A 444 1.85 -11.18 -14.37
CA LEU A 444 0.38 -11.29 -14.41
C LEU A 444 -0.08 -12.72 -14.12
N LEU A 445 0.62 -13.74 -14.64
CA LEU A 445 0.36 -15.16 -14.33
C LEU A 445 0.57 -15.46 -12.85
N ILE A 446 1.66 -14.97 -12.25
CA ILE A 446 1.92 -15.14 -10.81
C ILE A 446 0.79 -14.47 -10.00
N SER A 447 0.34 -13.28 -10.42
CA SER A 447 -0.78 -12.58 -9.78
C SER A 447 -2.10 -13.37 -9.91
N CYS A 448 -2.36 -13.96 -11.07
CA CYS A 448 -3.50 -14.83 -11.31
C CYS A 448 -3.45 -16.07 -10.40
N ALA A 449 -2.29 -16.74 -10.32
CA ALA A 449 -2.10 -17.91 -9.46
C ALA A 449 -2.32 -17.56 -7.97
N ALA A 450 -1.79 -16.42 -7.50
CA ALA A 450 -2.01 -15.94 -6.14
C ALA A 450 -3.52 -15.69 -5.85
N ALA A 451 -4.23 -15.09 -6.80
CA ALA A 451 -5.67 -14.86 -6.69
C ALA A 451 -6.47 -16.17 -6.68
N LEU A 452 -6.08 -17.17 -7.47
CA LEU A 452 -6.69 -18.51 -7.47
C LEU A 452 -6.45 -19.23 -6.14
N ILE A 453 -5.25 -19.15 -5.57
CA ILE A 453 -4.96 -19.70 -4.24
C ILE A 453 -5.82 -19.01 -3.19
N ALA A 454 -5.96 -17.67 -3.25
CA ALA A 454 -6.83 -16.92 -2.34
C ALA A 454 -8.31 -17.33 -2.50
N LEU A 455 -8.77 -17.62 -3.72
CA LEU A 455 -10.10 -18.14 -4.00
C LEU A 455 -10.31 -19.52 -3.35
N LEU A 456 -9.36 -20.44 -3.53
CA LEU A 456 -9.42 -21.76 -2.92
C LEU A 456 -9.44 -21.67 -1.38
N LEU A 457 -8.60 -20.83 -0.78
CA LEU A 457 -8.62 -20.57 0.66
C LEU A 457 -9.97 -19.99 1.12
N SER A 458 -10.56 -19.08 0.36
CA SER A 458 -11.83 -18.46 0.67
C SER A 458 -12.98 -19.48 0.68
N VAL A 459 -13.03 -20.37 -0.34
CA VAL A 459 -14.13 -21.33 -0.52
C VAL A 459 -13.96 -22.56 0.37
N PHE A 460 -12.77 -23.14 0.44
CA PHE A 460 -12.54 -24.43 1.10
C PHE A 460 -12.11 -24.30 2.55
N VAL A 461 -11.42 -23.23 2.94
CA VAL A 461 -10.89 -23.06 4.29
C VAL A 461 -11.66 -22.00 5.08
N PHE A 462 -11.83 -20.80 4.54
CA PHE A 462 -12.48 -19.70 5.26
C PHE A 462 -13.99 -19.96 5.46
N ARG A 463 -14.68 -20.41 4.43
CA ARG A 463 -16.12 -20.71 4.48
C ARG A 463 -16.53 -21.58 5.67
N PRO A 464 -15.90 -22.76 5.94
CA PRO A 464 -16.30 -23.64 7.07
C PRO A 464 -15.79 -23.15 8.43
N ILE A 465 -14.66 -22.43 8.50
CA ILE A 465 -14.01 -22.06 9.77
C ILE A 465 -14.56 -20.74 10.32
N PHE A 466 -14.84 -19.76 9.47
CA PHE A 466 -15.19 -18.39 9.88
C PHE A 466 -16.42 -18.30 10.78
N PRO A 467 -17.59 -18.91 10.47
CA PRO A 467 -18.77 -18.83 11.32
C PRO A 467 -18.52 -19.39 12.72
N LYS A 468 -17.83 -20.54 12.79
CA LYS A 468 -17.51 -21.21 14.07
C LYS A 468 -16.56 -20.37 14.93
N ALA A 469 -15.58 -19.72 14.31
CA ALA A 469 -14.62 -18.87 15.00
C ALA A 469 -15.27 -17.59 15.55
N VAL A 470 -16.19 -16.98 14.79
CA VAL A 470 -16.94 -15.79 15.25
C VAL A 470 -17.85 -16.14 16.45
N GLU A 471 -18.53 -17.30 16.42
CA GLU A 471 -19.34 -17.77 17.55
C GLU A 471 -18.48 -18.06 18.79
N ALA A 472 -17.28 -18.63 18.61
CA ALA A 472 -16.35 -18.89 19.70
C ALA A 472 -15.81 -17.59 20.32
N THR A 473 -15.53 -16.57 19.52
CA THR A 473 -15.08 -15.25 20.01
C THR A 473 -16.19 -14.59 20.85
N LYS A 474 -17.44 -14.60 20.37
CA LYS A 474 -18.60 -14.04 21.11
C LYS A 474 -18.95 -14.74 22.42
N LYS A 475 -18.57 -16.01 22.58
CA LYS A 475 -18.79 -16.76 23.83
C LYS A 475 -17.73 -16.50 24.88
N ASN A 476 -16.57 -15.97 24.47
CA ASN A 476 -15.42 -15.70 25.34
C ASN A 476 -15.28 -14.21 25.72
N ASP A 477 -16.16 -13.36 25.20
CA ASP A 477 -16.44 -11.97 25.61
C ASP A 477 -17.58 -11.95 26.64
#